data_dbe38648d29bd6fc9ef762adc7385a32
#
_entry.id   dbe38648d29bd6fc9ef762adc7385a32
#
_cell.length_a   1.000
_cell.length_b   1.000
_cell.length_c   1.000
_cell.angle_alpha   90.00
_cell.angle_beta   90.00
_cell.angle_gamma   90.00
#
_symmetry.space_group_name_H-M   'P 1'
#
loop_
_entity.id
_entity.type
_entity.pdbx_description
1 polymer ?
#
loop_
_entity_poly.entity_id
_entity_poly.type
_entity_poly.pdbx_seq_one_letter_code
_entity_poly.pdbx_strand_id
1 'polypeptide(L)'
;MEKVVSFIRVNKNNDEYTEEQAVTIAKYLKEKNLKLDKNIEVEVNIPDEETNIHKILETCKKGCVVVVSDINVFGRTTAAILLNIKYLLDHGVRIISVKQNLDFVDKEDMLTKMILGVISMTINLEKDLMSLRTKEALTAKKLDGISLGKPKGTIQKSKFDLQRDKIEELLALGLSVRKIAKVLGYNNHIGLNNYVKKRNIREDINIEKQMAS
;
A
#
# COMPACT_ATOMS: atom_id res chain seq x y z
N MET A 1 25.98 -0.79 29.40
CA MET A 1 24.69 -1.45 29.60
C MET A 1 23.85 -1.20 28.36
N GLU A 2 23.18 -2.22 27.83
CA GLU A 2 22.24 -2.05 26.75
C GLU A 2 21.03 -1.24 27.23
N LYS A 3 20.63 -0.24 26.46
CA LYS A 3 19.46 0.58 26.79
C LYS A 3 18.19 -0.21 26.48
N VAL A 4 17.33 -0.38 27.47
CA VAL A 4 16.07 -1.13 27.33
C VAL A 4 14.89 -0.17 27.28
N VAL A 5 14.09 -0.27 26.22
CA VAL A 5 12.95 0.60 25.97
C VAL A 5 11.71 -0.25 25.73
N SER A 6 10.59 0.08 26.36
CA SER A 6 9.31 -0.51 26.01
C SER A 6 8.62 0.28 24.91
N PHE A 7 7.91 -0.41 24.02
CA PHE A 7 7.08 0.20 23.01
C PHE A 7 5.66 -0.33 23.12
N ILE A 8 4.71 0.58 23.37
CA ILE A 8 3.30 0.29 23.63
C ILE A 8 2.44 1.05 22.63
N ARG A 9 1.45 0.36 22.08
CA ARG A 9 0.48 0.95 21.18
C ARG A 9 -0.80 1.28 21.97
N VAL A 10 -1.06 2.57 22.12
CA VAL A 10 -2.18 3.10 22.90
C VAL A 10 -3.42 3.22 22.02
N ASN A 11 -4.54 2.66 22.48
CA ASN A 11 -5.85 2.85 21.87
C ASN A 11 -6.73 3.68 22.81
N LYS A 12 -7.02 4.93 22.44
CA LYS A 12 -7.87 5.83 23.26
C LYS A 12 -9.26 5.29 23.60
N ASN A 13 -9.73 4.30 22.84
CA ASN A 13 -11.04 3.69 23.04
C ASN A 13 -10.97 2.35 23.79
N ASN A 14 -9.77 1.90 24.17
CA ASN A 14 -9.57 0.63 24.86
C ASN A 14 -8.32 0.70 25.76
N ASP A 15 -8.52 1.21 26.94
CA ASP A 15 -7.46 1.35 27.97
C ASP A 15 -6.99 -0.03 28.46
N GLU A 16 -7.90 -1.02 28.55
CA GLU A 16 -7.59 -2.39 28.97
C GLU A 16 -6.50 -3.03 28.10
N TYR A 17 -6.55 -2.81 26.77
CA TYR A 17 -5.51 -3.31 25.85
C TYR A 17 -4.15 -2.67 26.10
N THR A 18 -4.13 -1.40 26.47
CA THR A 18 -2.90 -0.67 26.80
C THR A 18 -2.29 -1.16 28.11
N GLU A 19 -3.12 -1.35 29.15
CA GLU A 19 -2.71 -1.89 30.43
C GLU A 19 -2.18 -3.32 30.33
N GLU A 20 -2.84 -4.20 29.56
CA GLU A 20 -2.39 -5.57 29.31
C GLU A 20 -0.97 -5.60 28.71
N GLN A 21 -0.68 -4.72 27.74
CA GLN A 21 0.66 -4.62 27.16
C GLN A 21 1.68 -4.21 28.23
N ALA A 22 1.38 -3.19 29.02
CA ALA A 22 2.27 -2.68 30.05
C ALA A 22 2.56 -3.76 31.13
N VAL A 23 1.54 -4.45 31.59
CA VAL A 23 1.68 -5.55 32.58
C VAL A 23 2.52 -6.68 32.02
N THR A 24 2.28 -7.09 30.79
CA THR A 24 3.02 -8.16 30.10
C THR A 24 4.52 -7.84 30.02
N ILE A 25 4.83 -6.61 29.60
CA ILE A 25 6.22 -6.14 29.50
C ILE A 25 6.86 -6.05 30.88
N ALA A 26 6.17 -5.45 31.87
CA ALA A 26 6.70 -5.30 33.23
C ALA A 26 7.01 -6.65 33.88
N LYS A 27 6.15 -7.65 33.70
CA LYS A 27 6.40 -9.03 34.19
C LYS A 27 7.66 -9.61 33.58
N TYR A 28 7.81 -9.51 32.25
CA TYR A 28 8.99 -10.01 31.54
C TYR A 28 10.28 -9.33 32.03
N LEU A 29 10.29 -8.00 32.13
CA LEU A 29 11.44 -7.23 32.59
C LEU A 29 11.86 -7.65 34.00
N LYS A 30 10.90 -7.87 34.91
CA LYS A 30 11.14 -8.36 36.26
C LYS A 30 11.74 -9.78 36.28
N GLU A 31 11.20 -10.69 35.48
CA GLU A 31 11.70 -12.07 35.37
C GLU A 31 13.14 -12.12 34.82
N LYS A 32 13.47 -11.24 33.90
CA LYS A 32 14.80 -11.16 33.28
C LYS A 32 15.78 -10.24 34.02
N ASN A 33 15.38 -9.62 35.14
CA ASN A 33 16.16 -8.61 35.87
C ASN A 33 16.63 -7.45 34.95
N LEU A 34 15.83 -7.05 33.99
CA LEU A 34 16.11 -5.94 33.09
C LEU A 34 15.53 -4.65 33.64
N LYS A 35 16.33 -3.57 33.60
CA LYS A 35 15.86 -2.24 34.01
C LYS A 35 15.30 -1.52 32.78
N LEU A 36 14.06 -1.05 32.87
CA LEU A 36 13.46 -0.21 31.84
C LEU A 36 14.05 1.22 31.93
N ASP A 37 14.58 1.72 30.84
CA ASP A 37 15.12 3.08 30.75
C ASP A 37 14.08 4.09 30.26
N LYS A 38 13.18 3.69 29.35
CA LYS A 38 12.15 4.56 28.80
C LYS A 38 10.95 3.75 28.29
N ASN A 39 9.76 4.34 28.44
CA ASN A 39 8.52 3.87 27.79
C ASN A 39 8.20 4.77 26.58
N ILE A 40 7.88 4.17 25.45
CA ILE A 40 7.43 4.85 24.22
C ILE A 40 5.98 4.43 23.99
N GLU A 41 5.09 5.40 24.01
CA GLU A 41 3.67 5.20 23.71
C GLU A 41 3.31 5.85 22.39
N VAL A 42 2.55 5.13 21.56
CA VAL A 42 2.12 5.58 20.24
C VAL A 42 0.64 5.30 20.04
N GLU A 43 -0.09 6.32 19.60
CA GLU A 43 -1.53 6.20 19.35
C GLU A 43 -1.84 5.37 18.10
N VAL A 44 -2.85 4.49 18.20
CA VAL A 44 -3.30 3.59 17.11
C VAL A 44 -3.86 4.36 15.90
N ASN A 45 -4.37 5.57 16.09
CA ASN A 45 -5.16 6.32 15.10
C ASN A 45 -4.33 7.18 14.14
N ILE A 46 -3.01 7.18 14.25
CA ILE A 46 -2.15 7.91 13.30
C ILE A 46 -2.02 7.07 12.04
N PRO A 47 -2.42 7.58 10.85
CA PRO A 47 -2.34 6.84 9.57
C PRO A 47 -0.92 6.42 9.19
N ASP A 48 0.07 7.05 9.78
CA ASP A 48 1.47 6.98 9.41
C ASP A 48 2.21 5.99 10.31
N GLU A 49 2.22 4.71 9.89
CA GLU A 49 2.96 3.66 10.59
C GLU A 49 4.48 3.95 10.60
N GLU A 50 4.99 4.67 9.59
CA GLU A 50 6.40 5.09 9.53
C GLU A 50 6.75 6.07 10.65
N THR A 51 5.89 7.03 10.95
CA THR A 51 6.11 8.00 12.04
C THR A 51 6.28 7.33 13.40
N ASN A 52 5.60 6.20 13.62
CA ASN A 52 5.66 5.46 14.88
C ASN A 52 7.00 4.77 15.08
N ILE A 53 7.58 4.23 14.02
CA ILE A 53 8.90 3.58 14.04
C ILE A 53 10.02 4.62 14.21
N HIS A 54 9.88 5.80 13.61
CA HIS A 54 10.84 6.89 13.81
C HIS A 54 10.94 7.33 15.26
N LYS A 55 9.85 7.33 16.03
CA LYS A 55 9.90 7.61 17.48
C LYS A 55 10.75 6.61 18.26
N ILE A 56 10.77 5.34 17.83
CA ILE A 56 11.67 4.34 18.41
C ILE A 56 13.12 4.74 18.11
N LEU A 57 13.45 5.07 16.86
CA LEU A 57 14.82 5.39 16.45
C LEU A 57 15.32 6.72 17.04
N GLU A 58 14.45 7.69 17.29
CA GLU A 58 14.81 8.91 18.04
C GLU A 58 15.30 8.59 19.46
N THR A 59 14.71 7.56 20.06
CA THR A 59 15.02 7.16 21.44
C THR A 59 16.09 6.08 21.51
N CYS A 60 16.05 5.14 20.56
CA CYS A 60 16.92 3.97 20.45
C CYS A 60 17.98 4.19 19.38
N LYS A 61 19.24 4.12 19.79
CA LYS A 61 20.40 4.04 18.90
C LYS A 61 20.88 2.61 18.81
N LYS A 62 21.90 2.35 17.98
CA LYS A 62 22.54 1.04 17.84
C LYS A 62 22.88 0.42 19.20
N GLY A 63 22.48 -0.84 19.40
CA GLY A 63 22.66 -1.57 20.66
C GLY A 63 21.53 -1.35 21.68
N CYS A 64 20.44 -0.70 21.31
CA CYS A 64 19.25 -0.58 22.14
C CYS A 64 18.37 -1.84 21.98
N VAL A 65 17.68 -2.21 23.05
CA VAL A 65 16.71 -3.31 23.10
C VAL A 65 15.31 -2.72 23.23
N VAL A 66 14.44 -3.04 22.26
CA VAL A 66 13.01 -2.70 22.31
C VAL A 66 12.22 -3.92 22.75
N VAL A 67 11.48 -3.79 23.85
CA VAL A 67 10.63 -4.85 24.39
C VAL A 67 9.18 -4.49 24.09
N VAL A 68 8.47 -5.42 23.46
CA VAL A 68 7.04 -5.30 23.13
C VAL A 68 6.25 -6.48 23.69
N SER A 69 4.98 -6.27 23.98
CA SER A 69 4.09 -7.36 24.39
C SER A 69 3.83 -8.34 23.24
N ASP A 70 3.67 -7.82 22.03
CA ASP A 70 3.27 -8.56 20.82
C ASP A 70 3.85 -7.88 19.56
N ILE A 71 4.24 -8.67 18.55
CA ILE A 71 4.79 -8.13 17.28
C ILE A 71 3.77 -7.27 16.51
N ASN A 72 2.46 -7.44 16.74
CA ASN A 72 1.40 -6.68 16.08
C ASN A 72 1.43 -5.18 16.43
N VAL A 73 2.20 -4.76 17.44
CA VAL A 73 2.40 -3.34 17.73
C VAL A 73 3.17 -2.62 16.64
N PHE A 74 3.94 -3.35 15.82
CA PHE A 74 4.74 -2.78 14.73
C PHE A 74 3.95 -2.52 13.44
N GLY A 75 2.72 -3.01 13.30
CA GLY A 75 1.95 -2.78 12.08
C GLY A 75 0.57 -3.39 12.12
N ARG A 76 -0.28 -2.99 11.16
CA ARG A 76 -1.64 -3.51 10.99
C ARG A 76 -1.70 -4.74 10.09
N THR A 77 -0.69 -4.96 9.28
CA THR A 77 -0.60 -6.08 8.35
C THR A 77 0.71 -6.84 8.60
N THR A 78 0.72 -8.13 8.29
CA THR A 78 1.92 -8.97 8.40
C THR A 78 3.10 -8.39 7.62
N ALA A 79 2.81 -7.79 6.45
CA ALA A 79 3.81 -7.13 5.63
C ALA A 79 4.41 -5.89 6.31
N ALA A 80 3.58 -5.03 6.90
CA ALA A 80 4.04 -3.83 7.63
C ALA A 80 4.89 -4.22 8.86
N ILE A 81 4.44 -5.23 9.61
CA ILE A 81 5.19 -5.76 10.76
C ILE A 81 6.58 -6.22 10.32
N LEU A 82 6.67 -7.02 9.26
CA LEU A 82 7.94 -7.51 8.73
C LEU A 82 8.88 -6.38 8.30
N LEU A 83 8.34 -5.39 7.56
CA LEU A 83 9.13 -4.25 7.08
C LEU A 83 9.67 -3.42 8.25
N ASN A 84 8.83 -3.16 9.25
CA ASN A 84 9.20 -2.37 10.42
C ASN A 84 10.22 -3.08 11.31
N ILE A 85 10.08 -4.39 11.52
CA ILE A 85 11.08 -5.19 12.24
C ILE A 85 12.42 -5.15 11.49
N LYS A 86 12.43 -5.41 10.18
CA LYS A 86 13.66 -5.33 9.37
C LYS A 86 14.31 -3.96 9.44
N TYR A 87 13.50 -2.90 9.35
CA TYR A 87 13.99 -1.53 9.42
C TYR A 87 14.68 -1.23 10.76
N LEU A 88 14.10 -1.66 11.88
CA LEU A 88 14.71 -1.51 13.21
C LEU A 88 16.01 -2.31 13.34
N LEU A 89 16.04 -3.55 12.84
CA LEU A 89 17.24 -4.40 12.85
C LEU A 89 18.36 -3.79 11.99
N ASP A 90 18.03 -3.18 10.85
CA ASP A 90 19.02 -2.48 10.00
C ASP A 90 19.66 -1.28 10.71
N HIS A 91 18.96 -0.69 11.68
CA HIS A 91 19.50 0.36 12.54
C HIS A 91 20.18 -0.17 13.81
N GLY A 92 20.33 -1.49 13.92
CA GLY A 92 21.01 -2.14 15.05
C GLY A 92 20.21 -2.14 16.35
N VAL A 93 18.89 -2.12 16.26
CA VAL A 93 17.94 -2.22 17.38
C VAL A 93 17.52 -3.68 17.53
N ARG A 94 17.78 -4.27 18.70
CA ARG A 94 17.29 -5.61 19.07
C ARG A 94 15.82 -5.53 19.47
N ILE A 95 15.01 -6.52 19.11
CA ILE A 95 13.59 -6.54 19.39
C ILE A 95 13.21 -7.81 20.14
N ILE A 96 12.51 -7.67 21.26
CA ILE A 96 12.00 -8.79 22.05
C ILE A 96 10.47 -8.71 22.07
N SER A 97 9.80 -9.75 21.60
CA SER A 97 8.35 -9.90 21.69
C SER A 97 8.01 -10.94 22.74
N VAL A 98 7.30 -10.51 23.79
CA VAL A 98 7.06 -11.33 24.98
C VAL A 98 6.05 -12.45 24.70
N LYS A 99 4.90 -12.15 24.12
CA LYS A 99 3.81 -13.12 23.87
C LYS A 99 4.23 -14.25 22.92
N GLN A 100 5.01 -13.91 21.87
CA GLN A 100 5.48 -14.90 20.91
C GLN A 100 6.81 -15.55 21.33
N ASN A 101 7.41 -15.10 22.43
CA ASN A 101 8.73 -15.52 22.87
C ASN A 101 9.78 -15.43 21.75
N LEU A 102 9.76 -14.32 21.00
CA LEU A 102 10.67 -14.06 19.90
C LEU A 102 11.72 -13.05 20.32
N ASP A 103 12.96 -13.30 19.93
CA ASP A 103 14.11 -12.43 20.14
C ASP A 103 14.82 -12.21 18.80
N PHE A 104 14.69 -11.02 18.25
CA PHE A 104 15.35 -10.59 17.03
C PHE A 104 16.64 -9.85 17.43
N VAL A 105 17.73 -10.59 17.53
CA VAL A 105 18.99 -10.06 18.04
C VAL A 105 19.66 -9.13 17.03
N ASP A 106 19.81 -9.60 15.79
CA ASP A 106 20.50 -8.92 14.71
C ASP A 106 19.99 -9.48 13.37
N LYS A 107 20.10 -8.68 12.31
CA LYS A 107 19.75 -9.11 10.95
C LYS A 107 20.61 -10.25 10.42
N GLU A 108 21.83 -10.41 10.93
CA GLU A 108 22.75 -11.49 10.55
C GLU A 108 22.57 -12.77 11.37
N ASP A 109 21.87 -12.67 12.50
CA ASP A 109 21.57 -13.82 13.35
C ASP A 109 20.72 -14.86 12.61
N MET A 110 21.10 -16.14 12.74
CA MET A 110 20.48 -17.24 12.01
C MET A 110 19.00 -17.44 12.39
N LEU A 111 18.69 -17.38 13.69
CA LEU A 111 17.31 -17.53 14.17
C LEU A 111 16.44 -16.37 13.70
N THR A 112 16.95 -15.15 13.78
CA THR A 112 16.29 -13.95 13.26
C THR A 112 15.97 -14.10 11.77
N LYS A 113 16.93 -14.55 10.95
CA LYS A 113 16.72 -14.81 9.51
C LYS A 113 15.65 -15.87 9.27
N MET A 114 15.65 -16.95 10.04
CA MET A 114 14.64 -18.00 9.92
C MET A 114 13.23 -17.48 10.26
N ILE A 115 13.07 -16.75 11.36
CA ILE A 115 11.79 -16.18 11.78
C ILE A 115 11.27 -15.20 10.72
N LEU A 116 12.12 -14.28 10.26
CA LEU A 116 11.73 -13.32 9.19
C LEU A 116 11.39 -14.03 7.87
N GLY A 117 12.06 -15.15 7.58
CA GLY A 117 11.75 -16.02 6.44
C GLY A 117 10.34 -16.62 6.54
N VAL A 118 9.99 -17.19 7.71
CA VAL A 118 8.65 -17.74 7.96
C VAL A 118 7.56 -16.67 7.84
N ILE A 119 7.76 -15.49 8.44
CA ILE A 119 6.82 -14.37 8.32
C ILE A 119 6.66 -13.97 6.84
N SER A 120 7.74 -13.91 6.07
CA SER A 120 7.72 -13.60 4.64
C SER A 120 6.92 -14.64 3.83
N MET A 121 7.06 -15.93 4.16
CA MET A 121 6.24 -17.01 3.54
C MET A 121 4.76 -16.85 3.85
N THR A 122 4.42 -16.50 5.10
CA THR A 122 3.03 -16.26 5.50
C THR A 122 2.40 -15.14 4.67
N ILE A 123 3.11 -14.03 4.43
CA ILE A 123 2.63 -12.92 3.58
C ILE A 123 2.34 -13.41 2.16
N ASN A 124 3.22 -14.22 1.58
CA ASN A 124 3.01 -14.77 0.24
C ASN A 124 1.79 -15.69 0.19
N LEU A 125 1.62 -16.57 1.19
CA LEU A 125 0.45 -17.44 1.30
C LEU A 125 -0.86 -16.63 1.44
N GLU A 126 -0.89 -15.60 2.27
CA GLU A 126 -2.05 -14.70 2.39
C GLU A 126 -2.41 -14.08 1.04
N LYS A 127 -1.41 -13.58 0.29
CA LYS A 127 -1.60 -12.99 -1.04
C LYS A 127 -2.17 -14.00 -2.04
N ASP A 128 -1.64 -15.23 -2.03
CA ASP A 128 -2.09 -16.30 -2.93
C ASP A 128 -3.52 -16.72 -2.61
N LEU A 129 -3.87 -16.85 -1.32
CA LEU A 129 -5.23 -17.14 -0.88
C LEU A 129 -6.22 -16.04 -1.27
N MET A 130 -5.85 -14.77 -1.12
CA MET A 130 -6.68 -13.64 -1.58
C MET A 130 -6.88 -13.67 -3.10
N SER A 131 -5.82 -13.99 -3.86
CA SER A 131 -5.90 -14.15 -5.32
C SER A 131 -6.85 -15.27 -5.73
N LEU A 132 -6.77 -16.43 -5.06
CA LEU A 132 -7.67 -17.57 -5.29
C LEU A 132 -9.12 -17.20 -5.00
N ARG A 133 -9.41 -16.64 -3.83
CA ARG A 133 -10.76 -16.17 -3.46
C ARG A 133 -11.34 -15.19 -4.48
N THR A 134 -10.50 -14.26 -4.96
CA THR A 134 -10.92 -13.29 -5.99
C THR A 134 -11.25 -13.98 -7.31
N LYS A 135 -10.42 -14.95 -7.74
CA LYS A 135 -10.67 -15.75 -8.96
C LYS A 135 -11.97 -16.55 -8.85
N GLU A 136 -12.18 -17.19 -7.72
CA GLU A 136 -13.41 -17.98 -7.45
C GLU A 136 -14.65 -17.06 -7.49
N ALA A 137 -14.62 -15.92 -6.80
CA ALA A 137 -15.71 -14.96 -6.80
C ALA A 137 -16.01 -14.39 -8.21
N LEU A 138 -14.97 -14.12 -9.01
CA LEU A 138 -15.13 -13.68 -10.39
C LEU A 138 -15.69 -14.79 -11.29
N THR A 139 -15.29 -16.04 -11.04
CA THR A 139 -15.79 -17.20 -11.79
C THR A 139 -17.27 -17.45 -11.47
N ALA A 140 -17.65 -17.39 -10.19
CA ALA A 140 -19.05 -17.49 -9.77
C ALA A 140 -19.93 -16.42 -10.47
N LYS A 141 -19.51 -15.16 -10.44
CA LYS A 141 -20.22 -14.09 -11.15
C LYS A 141 -20.36 -14.31 -12.65
N LYS A 142 -19.34 -14.91 -13.30
CA LYS A 142 -19.43 -15.27 -14.72
C LYS A 142 -20.44 -16.37 -14.96
N LEU A 143 -20.51 -17.37 -14.09
CA LEU A 143 -21.49 -18.46 -14.16
C LEU A 143 -22.92 -17.93 -13.98
N ASP A 144 -23.10 -16.93 -13.12
CA ASP A 144 -24.38 -16.21 -12.92
C ASP A 144 -24.74 -15.30 -14.11
N GLY A 145 -23.95 -15.31 -15.20
CA GLY A 145 -24.20 -14.50 -16.40
C GLY A 145 -23.82 -13.02 -16.25
N ILE A 146 -23.17 -12.64 -15.15
CA ILE A 146 -22.75 -11.24 -14.93
C ILE A 146 -21.51 -10.95 -15.77
N SER A 147 -21.66 -10.01 -16.73
CA SER A 147 -20.52 -9.52 -17.52
C SER A 147 -19.54 -8.76 -16.63
N LEU A 148 -18.31 -9.30 -16.49
CA LEU A 148 -17.24 -8.66 -15.72
C LEU A 148 -16.56 -7.60 -16.57
N GLY A 149 -16.33 -6.45 -15.98
CA GLY A 149 -15.66 -5.33 -16.63
C GLY A 149 -16.62 -4.32 -17.21
N LYS A 150 -16.09 -3.48 -18.11
CA LYS A 150 -16.86 -2.41 -18.72
C LYS A 150 -17.86 -2.98 -19.74
N PRO A 151 -19.16 -2.56 -19.71
CA PRO A 151 -20.13 -2.96 -20.72
C PRO A 151 -19.64 -2.62 -22.14
N LYS A 152 -19.83 -3.56 -23.08
CA LYS A 152 -19.49 -3.32 -24.48
C LYS A 152 -20.21 -2.07 -25.00
N GLY A 153 -19.51 -1.22 -25.75
CA GLY A 153 -20.10 -0.01 -26.33
C GLY A 153 -20.11 1.22 -25.41
N THR A 154 -19.79 1.11 -24.13
CA THR A 154 -19.72 2.29 -23.25
C THR A 154 -18.53 3.15 -23.62
N ILE A 155 -18.78 4.38 -24.05
CA ILE A 155 -17.76 5.38 -24.36
C ILE A 155 -17.49 6.20 -23.09
N GLN A 156 -16.26 6.17 -22.58
CA GLN A 156 -15.85 6.97 -21.42
C GLN A 156 -15.55 8.41 -21.83
N LYS A 157 -15.69 9.33 -20.84
CA LYS A 157 -15.21 10.70 -21.00
C LYS A 157 -13.71 10.68 -21.34
N SER A 158 -13.33 11.44 -22.33
CA SER A 158 -11.94 11.56 -22.81
C SER A 158 -11.45 12.98 -22.57
N LYS A 159 -10.14 13.13 -22.36
CA LYS A 159 -9.51 14.45 -22.32
C LYS A 159 -9.71 15.27 -23.60
N PHE A 160 -10.00 14.60 -24.69
CA PHE A 160 -10.26 15.23 -26.00
C PHE A 160 -11.68 15.77 -26.13
N ASP A 161 -12.61 15.37 -25.25
CA ASP A 161 -14.01 15.84 -25.31
C ASP A 161 -14.12 17.35 -25.12
N LEU A 162 -13.23 17.96 -24.31
CA LEU A 162 -13.17 19.42 -24.12
C LEU A 162 -12.73 20.20 -25.36
N GLN A 163 -12.11 19.54 -26.33
CA GLN A 163 -11.58 20.14 -27.55
C GLN A 163 -12.22 19.52 -28.79
N ARG A 164 -13.37 18.86 -28.62
CA ARG A 164 -14.05 18.13 -29.69
C ARG A 164 -14.35 19.03 -30.87
N ASP A 165 -14.97 20.18 -30.66
CA ASP A 165 -15.36 21.10 -31.70
C ASP A 165 -14.14 21.56 -32.54
N LYS A 166 -13.04 21.86 -31.87
CA LYS A 166 -11.79 22.26 -32.52
C LYS A 166 -11.15 21.12 -33.32
N ILE A 167 -11.28 19.88 -32.83
CA ILE A 167 -10.79 18.68 -33.53
C ILE A 167 -11.63 18.46 -34.79
N GLU A 168 -12.93 18.60 -34.72
CA GLU A 168 -13.89 18.46 -35.83
C GLU A 168 -13.62 19.53 -36.90
N GLU A 169 -13.46 20.79 -36.51
CA GLU A 169 -13.10 21.89 -37.39
C GLU A 169 -11.81 21.64 -38.17
N LEU A 170 -10.77 21.26 -37.46
CA LEU A 170 -9.44 20.97 -38.06
C LEU A 170 -9.46 19.74 -39.00
N LEU A 171 -10.28 18.74 -38.67
CA LEU A 171 -10.51 17.59 -39.54
C LEU A 171 -11.29 17.98 -40.80
N ALA A 172 -12.34 18.86 -40.68
CA ALA A 172 -13.12 19.37 -41.78
C ALA A 172 -12.28 20.18 -42.78
N LEU A 173 -11.24 20.90 -42.26
CA LEU A 173 -10.21 21.60 -43.05
C LEU A 173 -9.21 20.63 -43.73
N GLY A 174 -9.31 19.32 -43.54
CA GLY A 174 -8.46 18.32 -44.18
C GLY A 174 -7.11 18.08 -43.49
N LEU A 175 -6.90 18.58 -42.25
CA LEU A 175 -5.68 18.33 -41.53
C LEU A 175 -5.59 16.84 -41.09
N SER A 176 -4.38 16.28 -41.16
CA SER A 176 -4.15 14.93 -40.63
C SER A 176 -4.16 14.94 -39.09
N VAL A 177 -4.65 13.84 -38.49
CA VAL A 177 -4.69 13.68 -37.01
C VAL A 177 -3.33 13.94 -36.36
N ARG A 178 -2.25 13.64 -37.06
CA ARG A 178 -0.88 13.90 -36.59
C ARG A 178 -0.56 15.39 -36.50
N LYS A 179 -1.03 16.16 -37.49
CA LYS A 179 -0.90 17.64 -37.49
C LYS A 179 -1.78 18.27 -36.42
N ILE A 180 -3.02 17.78 -36.29
CA ILE A 180 -3.99 18.24 -35.26
C ILE A 180 -3.42 18.00 -33.85
N ALA A 181 -2.84 16.82 -33.59
CA ALA A 181 -2.21 16.54 -32.30
C ALA A 181 -1.11 17.56 -31.95
N LYS A 182 -0.28 17.93 -32.94
CA LYS A 182 0.75 18.97 -32.74
C LYS A 182 0.16 20.35 -32.47
N VAL A 183 -0.86 20.74 -33.21
CA VAL A 183 -1.54 22.04 -33.06
C VAL A 183 -2.19 22.15 -31.66
N LEU A 184 -2.73 21.05 -31.16
CA LEU A 184 -3.36 20.98 -29.84
C LEU A 184 -2.38 20.73 -28.69
N GLY A 185 -1.07 20.67 -28.96
CA GLY A 185 -0.01 20.51 -27.95
C GLY A 185 0.17 19.08 -27.43
N TYR A 186 -0.32 18.07 -28.15
CA TYR A 186 -0.15 16.67 -27.75
C TYR A 186 1.13 16.07 -28.33
N ASN A 187 1.95 15.45 -27.50
CA ASN A 187 3.19 14.79 -27.90
C ASN A 187 2.96 13.54 -28.75
N ASN A 188 1.78 12.88 -28.61
CA ASN A 188 1.47 11.64 -29.31
C ASN A 188 0.08 11.70 -29.94
N HIS A 189 0.03 11.41 -31.25
CA HIS A 189 -1.20 11.41 -32.04
C HIS A 189 -2.04 10.12 -31.93
N ILE A 190 -1.49 9.03 -31.37
CA ILE A 190 -2.16 7.70 -31.32
C ILE A 190 -3.46 7.79 -30.49
N GLY A 191 -3.40 8.46 -29.33
CA GLY A 191 -4.58 8.66 -28.48
C GLY A 191 -5.69 9.45 -29.19
N LEU A 192 -5.33 10.52 -29.91
CA LEU A 192 -6.26 11.33 -30.69
C LEU A 192 -6.84 10.52 -31.87
N ASN A 193 -6.02 9.71 -32.55
CA ASN A 193 -6.50 8.85 -33.64
C ASN A 193 -7.52 7.81 -33.14
N ASN A 194 -7.26 7.19 -32.00
CA ASN A 194 -8.21 6.27 -31.37
C ASN A 194 -9.51 6.98 -30.94
N TYR A 195 -9.41 8.22 -30.46
CA TYR A 195 -10.57 9.05 -30.12
C TYR A 195 -11.44 9.33 -31.34
N VAL A 196 -10.83 9.83 -32.42
CA VAL A 196 -11.53 10.14 -33.69
C VAL A 196 -12.22 8.90 -34.27
N LYS A 197 -11.54 7.73 -34.24
CA LYS A 197 -12.12 6.45 -34.71
C LYS A 197 -13.28 5.98 -33.83
N LYS A 198 -13.10 5.98 -32.49
CA LYS A 198 -14.13 5.47 -31.56
C LYS A 198 -15.40 6.33 -31.53
N ARG A 199 -15.29 7.59 -31.89
CA ARG A 199 -16.40 8.56 -31.92
C ARG A 199 -16.96 8.78 -33.31
N ASN A 200 -16.45 8.05 -34.35
CA ASN A 200 -16.85 8.15 -35.77
C ASN A 200 -16.84 9.57 -36.33
N ILE A 201 -16.02 10.48 -35.74
CA ILE A 201 -16.02 11.92 -36.06
C ILE A 201 -15.85 12.20 -37.57
N ARG A 202 -15.10 11.36 -38.31
CA ARG A 202 -14.92 11.56 -39.74
C ARG A 202 -16.15 11.22 -40.54
N GLU A 203 -16.95 10.27 -40.08
CA GLU A 203 -18.21 9.89 -40.73
C GLU A 203 -19.24 11.00 -40.53
N ASP A 204 -19.30 11.52 -39.29
CA ASP A 204 -20.17 12.66 -38.95
C ASP A 204 -19.89 13.89 -39.85
N ILE A 205 -18.61 14.28 -40.02
CA ILE A 205 -18.18 15.40 -40.87
C ILE A 205 -18.52 15.16 -42.35
N ASN A 206 -18.43 13.93 -42.85
CA ASN A 206 -18.73 13.62 -44.23
C ASN A 206 -20.24 13.70 -44.49
N ILE A 207 -21.07 13.26 -43.54
CA ILE A 207 -22.56 13.37 -43.62
C ILE A 207 -22.97 14.83 -43.63
N GLU A 208 -22.40 15.69 -42.75
CA GLU A 208 -22.71 17.12 -42.72
C GLU A 208 -22.33 17.83 -44.04
N LYS A 209 -21.19 17.47 -44.66
CA LYS A 209 -20.80 18.03 -45.98
C LYS A 209 -21.76 17.62 -47.11
N GLN A 210 -22.29 16.41 -47.06
CA GLN A 210 -23.28 15.94 -48.06
C GLN A 210 -24.65 16.60 -47.90
N MET A 211 -25.01 16.98 -46.66
CA MET A 211 -26.30 17.69 -46.42
C MET A 211 -26.23 19.19 -46.74
N ALA A 212 -25.00 19.76 -46.81
CA ALA A 212 -24.79 21.18 -47.13
C ALA A 212 -24.49 21.46 -48.61
N SER A 213 -24.44 20.41 -49.44
CA SER A 213 -24.26 20.47 -50.91
C SER A 213 -25.58 20.31 -51.62
#